data_381f81c0839d44bcb3a051e31adf3a8f
#
_entry.id   381f81c0839d44bcb3a051e31adf3a8f
#
_cell.length_a   1.000
_cell.length_b   1.000
_cell.length_c   1.000
_cell.angle_alpha   90.00
_cell.angle_beta   90.00
_cell.angle_gamma   90.00
#
_symmetry.space_group_name_H-M   'P 1'
#
loop_
_entity.id
_entity.type
_entity.pdbx_description
1 polymer ?
#
loop_
_entity_poly.entity_id
_entity_poly.type
_entity_poly.pdbx_seq_one_letter_code
_entity_poly.pdbx_strand_id
1 'polypeptide(L)'
;MKKRLILSILGLFLVSCSEYQKAFKSEDTEVKKAVAKKMYDKQKYSKAIRLYEIIAPVYKGKSGEEEMSYSFGMSYYNTKQYYLAAYQLEGFASSYPKDPRAEEAFFLSAKCFAELSPSYSLDQTETDKAIFKMQEFIDRYPNSTYMAQANAVAKDLRVKLERKAFEVAKQYNTIGDHNAALVAFDIF
;
A
#
# COMPACT_ATOMS: atom_id res chain seq x y z
N MET A 1 31.75 26.65 20.38
CA MET A 1 31.17 26.41 19.03
C MET A 1 30.12 25.33 19.01
N LYS A 2 30.32 24.13 19.61
CA LYS A 2 29.34 23.00 19.62
C LYS A 2 27.98 23.36 20.25
N LYS A 3 27.93 24.12 21.36
CA LYS A 3 26.65 24.52 22.00
C LYS A 3 25.78 25.44 21.13
N ARG A 4 26.39 26.36 20.35
CA ARG A 4 25.66 27.25 19.43
C ARG A 4 25.09 26.50 18.24
N LEU A 5 25.79 25.47 17.75
CA LEU A 5 25.31 24.60 16.66
C LEU A 5 24.10 23.76 17.10
N ILE A 6 24.14 23.22 18.33
CA ILE A 6 23.02 22.43 18.90
C ILE A 6 21.77 23.31 19.10
N LEU A 7 21.93 24.56 19.55
CA LEU A 7 20.79 25.49 19.67
C LEU A 7 20.17 25.85 18.33
N SER A 8 20.97 26.01 17.27
CA SER A 8 20.45 26.27 15.91
C SER A 8 19.68 25.11 15.33
N ILE A 9 20.13 23.87 15.57
CA ILE A 9 19.44 22.64 15.15
C ILE A 9 18.12 22.48 15.91
N LEU A 10 18.10 22.76 17.21
CA LEU A 10 16.89 22.68 18.04
C LEU A 10 15.83 23.70 17.64
N GLY A 11 16.24 24.91 17.24
CA GLY A 11 15.33 25.96 16.74
C GLY A 11 14.60 25.58 15.44
N LEU A 12 15.26 24.87 14.52
CA LEU A 12 14.66 24.40 13.28
C LEU A 12 13.54 23.36 13.48
N PHE A 13 13.64 22.53 14.53
CA PHE A 13 12.58 21.55 14.86
C PHE A 13 11.31 22.19 15.44
N LEU A 14 11.43 23.30 16.15
CA LEU A 14 10.29 23.99 16.76
C LEU A 14 9.43 24.72 15.71
N VAL A 15 10.02 25.28 14.67
CA VAL A 15 9.28 25.99 13.61
C VAL A 15 8.41 25.02 12.78
N SER A 16 8.91 23.83 12.46
CA SER A 16 8.15 22.83 11.70
C SER A 16 6.92 22.28 12.46
N CYS A 17 7.00 22.20 13.80
CA CYS A 17 5.87 21.75 14.61
C CYS A 17 4.77 22.83 14.67
N SER A 18 5.13 24.09 14.66
CA SER A 18 4.20 25.23 14.69
C SER A 18 3.36 25.35 13.41
N GLU A 19 3.94 25.17 12.22
CA GLU A 19 3.23 25.26 10.93
C GLU A 19 2.19 24.15 10.77
N TYR A 20 2.57 22.89 11.07
CA TYR A 20 1.68 21.76 11.03
C TYR A 20 0.49 21.94 11.99
N GLN A 21 0.73 22.39 13.22
CA GLN A 21 -0.32 22.63 14.20
C GLN A 21 -1.30 23.74 13.77
N LYS A 22 -0.80 24.78 13.14
CA LYS A 22 -1.62 25.87 12.57
C LYS A 22 -2.51 25.32 11.45
N ALA A 23 -1.94 24.57 10.51
CA ALA A 23 -2.68 23.97 9.42
C ALA A 23 -3.73 22.98 9.91
N PHE A 24 -3.38 22.13 10.90
CA PHE A 24 -4.31 21.16 11.45
C PHE A 24 -5.57 21.80 12.05
N LYS A 25 -5.42 22.97 12.70
CA LYS A 25 -6.51 23.74 13.30
C LYS A 25 -7.22 24.69 12.32
N SER A 26 -6.63 24.97 11.15
CA SER A 26 -7.22 25.85 10.15
C SER A 26 -8.53 25.25 9.62
N GLU A 27 -9.48 26.06 9.23
CA GLU A 27 -10.66 25.63 8.46
C GLU A 27 -10.40 25.63 6.96
N ASP A 28 -9.35 26.32 6.51
CA ASP A 28 -8.97 26.42 5.11
C ASP A 28 -8.36 25.12 4.59
N THR A 29 -9.04 24.51 3.63
CA THR A 29 -8.62 23.25 2.99
C THR A 29 -7.37 23.41 2.12
N GLU A 30 -7.15 24.59 1.52
CA GLU A 30 -5.95 24.85 0.72
C GLU A 30 -4.69 24.95 1.60
N VAL A 31 -4.80 25.58 2.76
CA VAL A 31 -3.72 25.61 3.75
C VAL A 31 -3.38 24.21 4.23
N LYS A 32 -4.40 23.37 4.53
CA LYS A 32 -4.19 21.98 4.91
C LYS A 32 -3.51 21.19 3.79
N LYS A 33 -3.96 21.33 2.52
CA LYS A 33 -3.39 20.64 1.38
C LYS A 33 -1.92 21.00 1.17
N ALA A 34 -1.60 22.29 1.18
CA ALA A 34 -0.23 22.76 1.01
C ALA A 34 0.70 22.20 2.10
N VAL A 35 0.26 22.20 3.36
CA VAL A 35 1.06 21.65 4.46
C VAL A 35 1.12 20.11 4.42
N ALA A 36 0.04 19.42 4.01
CA ALA A 36 0.05 17.97 3.81
C ALA A 36 1.09 17.59 2.75
N LYS A 37 1.11 18.27 1.59
CA LYS A 37 2.13 18.07 0.54
C LYS A 37 3.54 18.30 1.07
N LYS A 38 3.75 19.38 1.82
CA LYS A 38 5.03 19.68 2.45
C LYS A 38 5.47 18.59 3.46
N MET A 39 4.52 17.99 4.19
CA MET A 39 4.81 16.88 5.09
C MET A 39 5.17 15.62 4.30
N TYR A 40 4.46 15.33 3.22
CA TYR A 40 4.76 14.25 2.28
C TYR A 40 6.17 14.39 1.70
N ASP A 41 6.52 15.56 1.14
CA ASP A 41 7.83 15.82 0.54
C ASP A 41 8.99 15.70 1.55
N LYS A 42 8.71 15.97 2.83
CA LYS A 42 9.64 15.76 3.95
C LYS A 42 9.58 14.34 4.52
N GLN A 43 8.92 13.41 3.86
CA GLN A 43 8.74 12.03 4.29
C GLN A 43 8.11 11.89 5.70
N LYS A 44 7.39 12.91 6.15
CA LYS A 44 6.62 12.90 7.41
C LYS A 44 5.21 12.35 7.14
N TYR A 45 5.15 11.15 6.59
CA TYR A 45 3.95 10.54 6.04
C TYR A 45 2.78 10.48 7.03
N SER A 46 3.02 10.12 8.30
CA SER A 46 1.96 10.10 9.31
C SER A 46 1.31 11.47 9.55
N LYS A 47 2.07 12.57 9.39
CA LYS A 47 1.51 13.92 9.47
C LYS A 47 0.75 14.29 8.20
N ALA A 48 1.25 13.88 7.04
CA ALA A 48 0.57 14.08 5.76
C ALA A 48 -0.79 13.35 5.77
N ILE A 49 -0.82 12.09 6.17
CA ILE A 49 -2.04 11.27 6.27
C ILE A 49 -3.12 12.00 7.07
N ARG A 50 -2.82 12.46 8.27
CA ARG A 50 -3.81 13.14 9.14
C ARG A 50 -4.44 14.37 8.49
N LEU A 51 -3.68 15.11 7.68
CA LEU A 51 -4.22 16.26 6.96
C LEU A 51 -5.02 15.80 5.73
N TYR A 52 -4.53 14.81 4.98
CA TYR A 52 -5.24 14.25 3.83
C TYR A 52 -6.58 13.64 4.24
N GLU A 53 -6.66 12.90 5.34
CA GLU A 53 -7.91 12.35 5.88
C GLU A 53 -8.99 13.42 6.11
N ILE A 54 -8.59 14.62 6.57
CA ILE A 54 -9.51 15.73 6.81
C ILE A 54 -10.01 16.33 5.49
N ILE A 55 -9.12 16.49 4.50
CA ILE A 55 -9.46 17.24 3.29
C ILE A 55 -10.00 16.36 2.16
N ALA A 56 -9.65 15.07 2.10
CA ALA A 56 -10.04 14.19 1.01
C ALA A 56 -11.57 14.19 0.73
N PRO A 57 -12.45 14.11 1.76
CA PRO A 57 -13.90 14.10 1.51
C PRO A 57 -14.43 15.37 0.85
N VAL A 58 -13.82 16.52 1.13
CA VAL A 58 -14.28 17.83 0.65
C VAL A 58 -13.49 18.35 -0.54
N TYR A 59 -12.46 17.62 -0.95
CA TYR A 59 -11.57 18.00 -2.06
C TYR A 59 -11.91 17.31 -3.38
N LYS A 60 -12.85 16.36 -3.35
CA LYS A 60 -13.25 15.60 -4.53
C LYS A 60 -13.76 16.50 -5.65
N GLY A 61 -13.24 16.32 -6.86
CA GLY A 61 -13.58 17.11 -8.05
C GLY A 61 -12.88 18.47 -8.15
N LYS A 62 -11.99 18.82 -7.21
CA LYS A 62 -11.25 20.08 -7.24
C LYS A 62 -9.92 19.95 -7.97
N SER A 63 -9.41 21.07 -8.48
CA SER A 63 -8.09 21.13 -9.12
C SER A 63 -6.99 20.65 -8.15
N GLY A 64 -6.12 19.75 -8.63
CA GLY A 64 -5.04 19.15 -7.85
C GLY A 64 -5.48 17.99 -6.94
N GLU A 65 -6.69 17.46 -7.14
CA GLU A 65 -7.14 16.24 -6.46
C GLU A 65 -6.27 15.04 -6.84
N GLU A 66 -5.86 14.92 -8.10
CA GLU A 66 -5.00 13.84 -8.58
C GLU A 66 -3.65 13.79 -7.84
N GLU A 67 -2.99 14.92 -7.66
CA GLU A 67 -1.73 15.00 -6.91
C GLU A 67 -1.93 14.66 -5.42
N MET A 68 -3.02 15.17 -4.83
CA MET A 68 -3.37 14.91 -3.46
C MET A 68 -3.68 13.42 -3.24
N SER A 69 -4.51 12.83 -4.11
CA SER A 69 -4.93 11.42 -4.02
C SER A 69 -3.74 10.46 -4.13
N TYR A 70 -2.84 10.70 -5.08
CA TYR A 70 -1.60 9.94 -5.22
C TYR A 70 -0.72 10.05 -3.96
N SER A 71 -0.43 11.27 -3.52
CA SER A 71 0.43 11.51 -2.35
C SER A 71 -0.16 10.91 -1.06
N PHE A 72 -1.49 10.87 -0.96
CA PHE A 72 -2.20 10.24 0.15
C PHE A 72 -2.01 8.71 0.13
N GLY A 73 -2.25 8.06 -1.01
CA GLY A 73 -2.02 6.63 -1.17
C GLY A 73 -0.58 6.23 -0.90
N MET A 74 0.39 7.00 -1.44
CA MET A 74 1.81 6.80 -1.20
C MET A 74 2.21 7.03 0.27
N SER A 75 1.52 7.91 0.98
CA SER A 75 1.76 8.12 2.42
C SER A 75 1.36 6.87 3.23
N TYR A 76 0.22 6.24 2.90
CA TYR A 76 -0.18 4.97 3.50
C TYR A 76 0.79 3.84 3.14
N TYR A 77 1.23 3.76 1.88
CA TYR A 77 2.20 2.77 1.43
C TYR A 77 3.52 2.86 2.22
N ASN A 78 4.08 4.06 2.33
CA ASN A 78 5.34 4.30 3.04
C ASN A 78 5.23 4.10 4.56
N THR A 79 4.03 4.16 5.13
CA THR A 79 3.77 3.83 6.54
C THR A 79 3.32 2.38 6.75
N LYS A 80 3.36 1.55 5.70
CA LYS A 80 2.97 0.13 5.71
C LYS A 80 1.51 -0.11 6.12
N GLN A 81 0.65 0.88 5.93
CA GLN A 81 -0.79 0.74 6.11
C GLN A 81 -1.39 0.17 4.81
N TYR A 82 -1.01 -1.07 4.48
CA TYR A 82 -1.21 -1.66 3.16
C TYR A 82 -2.66 -1.75 2.73
N TYR A 83 -3.59 -2.03 3.64
CA TYR A 83 -5.02 -2.07 3.29
C TYR A 83 -5.52 -0.70 2.79
N LEU A 84 -5.20 0.36 3.52
CA LEU A 84 -5.60 1.73 3.14
C LEU A 84 -4.84 2.21 1.89
N ALA A 85 -3.54 1.84 1.79
CA ALA A 85 -2.73 2.14 0.61
C ALA A 85 -3.31 1.49 -0.65
N ALA A 86 -3.69 0.21 -0.58
CA ALA A 86 -4.27 -0.52 -1.71
C ALA A 86 -5.54 0.17 -2.20
N TYR A 87 -6.47 0.48 -1.31
CA TYR A 87 -7.72 1.16 -1.64
C TYR A 87 -7.48 2.54 -2.28
N GLN A 88 -6.61 3.34 -1.68
CA GLN A 88 -6.35 4.71 -2.14
C GLN A 88 -5.63 4.75 -3.49
N LEU A 89 -4.63 3.86 -3.69
CA LEU A 89 -3.86 3.79 -4.93
C LEU A 89 -4.68 3.19 -6.09
N GLU A 90 -5.52 2.18 -5.83
CA GLU A 90 -6.45 1.63 -6.81
C GLU A 90 -7.49 2.69 -7.23
N GLY A 91 -8.01 3.43 -6.25
CA GLY A 91 -8.94 4.54 -6.48
C GLY A 91 -8.30 5.64 -7.35
N PHE A 92 -7.05 6.00 -7.08
CA PHE A 92 -6.29 6.94 -7.90
C PHE A 92 -6.15 6.45 -9.33
N ALA A 93 -5.63 5.21 -9.53
CA ALA A 93 -5.40 4.64 -10.86
C ALA A 93 -6.70 4.52 -11.69
N SER A 94 -7.82 4.26 -11.01
CA SER A 94 -9.15 4.16 -11.65
C SER A 94 -9.74 5.52 -12.00
N SER A 95 -9.53 6.53 -11.15
CA SER A 95 -10.05 7.89 -11.36
C SER A 95 -9.24 8.68 -12.37
N TYR A 96 -7.93 8.41 -12.45
CA TYR A 96 -6.99 9.13 -13.30
C TYR A 96 -6.18 8.21 -14.23
N PRO A 97 -6.84 7.41 -15.11
CA PRO A 97 -6.18 6.37 -15.90
C PRO A 97 -5.19 6.92 -16.95
N LYS A 98 -5.21 8.23 -17.21
CA LYS A 98 -4.28 8.92 -18.12
C LYS A 98 -3.10 9.58 -17.39
N ASP A 99 -3.11 9.58 -16.06
CA ASP A 99 -1.98 10.10 -15.28
C ASP A 99 -0.77 9.16 -15.45
N PRO A 100 0.45 9.69 -15.68
CA PRO A 100 1.65 8.86 -15.84
C PRO A 100 1.92 7.93 -14.65
N ARG A 101 1.40 8.26 -13.46
CA ARG A 101 1.56 7.48 -12.23
C ARG A 101 0.48 6.40 -12.05
N ALA A 102 -0.55 6.35 -12.92
CA ALA A 102 -1.66 5.42 -12.78
C ALA A 102 -1.21 3.94 -12.82
N GLU A 103 -0.29 3.62 -13.72
CA GLU A 103 0.29 2.27 -13.83
C GLU A 103 1.05 1.88 -12.55
N GLU A 104 1.93 2.77 -12.07
CA GLU A 104 2.66 2.54 -10.81
C GLU A 104 1.70 2.38 -9.63
N ALA A 105 0.72 3.26 -9.51
CA ALA A 105 -0.26 3.21 -8.42
C ALA A 105 -1.05 1.90 -8.43
N PHE A 106 -1.46 1.42 -9.61
CA PHE A 106 -2.18 0.16 -9.72
C PHE A 106 -1.29 -1.04 -9.37
N PHE A 107 -0.02 -1.04 -9.81
CA PHE A 107 0.97 -2.04 -9.40
C PHE A 107 1.19 -2.06 -7.88
N LEU A 108 1.39 -0.88 -7.28
CA LEU A 108 1.61 -0.77 -5.84
C LEU A 108 0.38 -1.16 -5.03
N SER A 109 -0.84 -0.91 -5.54
CA SER A 109 -2.07 -1.42 -4.95
C SER A 109 -2.08 -2.95 -4.91
N ALA A 110 -1.81 -3.61 -6.04
CA ALA A 110 -1.72 -5.08 -6.10
C ALA A 110 -0.63 -5.63 -5.16
N LYS A 111 0.52 -4.95 -5.10
CA LYS A 111 1.61 -5.30 -4.19
C LYS A 111 1.20 -5.16 -2.72
N CYS A 112 0.40 -4.16 -2.37
CA CYS A 112 -0.13 -4.02 -1.00
C CYS A 112 -0.96 -5.25 -0.59
N PHE A 113 -1.79 -5.81 -1.48
CA PHE A 113 -2.52 -7.05 -1.19
C PHE A 113 -1.55 -8.23 -0.97
N ALA A 114 -0.44 -8.29 -1.71
CA ALA A 114 0.58 -9.31 -1.49
C ALA A 114 1.25 -9.19 -0.10
N GLU A 115 1.48 -7.97 0.37
CA GLU A 115 2.02 -7.71 1.72
C GLU A 115 1.02 -8.08 2.84
N LEU A 116 -0.28 -8.10 2.54
CA LEU A 116 -1.33 -8.52 3.47
C LEU A 116 -1.52 -10.06 3.51
N SER A 117 -0.95 -10.78 2.55
CA SER A 117 -1.03 -12.24 2.48
C SER A 117 -0.34 -12.88 3.70
N PRO A 118 -1.05 -13.69 4.51
CA PRO A 118 -0.52 -14.25 5.74
C PRO A 118 0.48 -15.38 5.50
N SER A 119 1.01 -15.97 6.60
CA SER A 119 1.77 -17.22 6.54
C SER A 119 0.92 -18.35 5.94
N TYR A 120 1.55 -19.26 5.20
CA TYR A 120 0.89 -20.41 4.56
C TYR A 120 0.02 -21.26 5.50
N SER A 121 0.34 -21.29 6.79
CA SER A 121 -0.39 -22.10 7.80
C SER A 121 -1.75 -21.50 8.19
N LEU A 122 -1.99 -20.22 7.88
CA LEU A 122 -3.23 -19.50 8.18
C LEU A 122 -4.24 -19.60 7.03
N ASP A 123 -5.40 -18.97 7.17
CA ASP A 123 -6.36 -18.81 6.09
C ASP A 123 -5.74 -18.05 4.93
N GLN A 124 -6.00 -18.47 3.69
CA GLN A 124 -5.35 -17.91 2.50
C GLN A 124 -6.26 -17.03 1.65
N THR A 125 -7.41 -16.63 2.15
CA THR A 125 -8.35 -15.73 1.43
C THR A 125 -7.67 -14.45 0.94
N GLU A 126 -6.83 -13.83 1.78
CA GLU A 126 -6.09 -12.64 1.36
C GLU A 126 -4.97 -12.96 0.34
N THR A 127 -4.44 -14.18 0.33
CA THR A 127 -3.46 -14.63 -0.68
C THR A 127 -4.13 -14.80 -2.05
N ASP A 128 -5.31 -15.42 -2.10
CA ASP A 128 -6.10 -15.57 -3.32
C ASP A 128 -6.47 -14.20 -3.91
N LYS A 129 -6.89 -13.28 -3.04
CA LYS A 129 -7.19 -11.90 -3.42
C LYS A 129 -5.96 -11.17 -3.97
N ALA A 130 -4.79 -11.38 -3.36
CA ALA A 130 -3.53 -10.80 -3.83
C ALA A 130 -3.13 -11.34 -5.20
N ILE A 131 -3.29 -12.65 -5.45
CA ILE A 131 -3.06 -13.26 -6.77
C ILE A 131 -3.99 -12.65 -7.81
N PHE A 132 -5.28 -12.54 -7.49
CA PHE A 132 -6.28 -11.94 -8.37
C PHE A 132 -5.89 -10.48 -8.74
N LYS A 133 -5.57 -9.65 -7.74
CA LYS A 133 -5.16 -8.26 -7.97
C LYS A 133 -3.87 -8.13 -8.77
N MET A 134 -2.93 -9.03 -8.56
CA MET A 134 -1.70 -9.04 -9.35
C MET A 134 -1.96 -9.48 -10.81
N GLN A 135 -2.89 -10.43 -11.02
CA GLN A 135 -3.30 -10.82 -12.37
C GLN A 135 -4.03 -9.68 -13.10
N GLU A 136 -4.93 -8.96 -12.41
CA GLU A 136 -5.56 -7.75 -12.98
C GLU A 136 -4.53 -6.73 -13.46
N PHE A 137 -3.44 -6.53 -12.70
CA PHE A 137 -2.35 -5.66 -13.14
C PHE A 137 -1.66 -6.19 -14.41
N ILE A 138 -1.29 -7.48 -14.42
CA ILE A 138 -0.61 -8.13 -15.55
C ILE A 138 -1.43 -8.03 -16.82
N ASP A 139 -2.74 -8.29 -16.73
CA ASP A 139 -3.66 -8.25 -17.86
C ASP A 139 -3.88 -6.82 -18.39
N ARG A 140 -3.95 -5.87 -17.48
CA ARG A 140 -4.21 -4.46 -17.83
C ARG A 140 -3.00 -3.75 -18.43
N TYR A 141 -1.78 -4.13 -18.01
CA TYR A 141 -0.53 -3.48 -18.40
C TYR A 141 0.51 -4.48 -18.95
N PRO A 142 0.23 -5.17 -20.08
CA PRO A 142 1.08 -6.26 -20.57
C PRO A 142 2.50 -5.82 -20.97
N ASN A 143 2.71 -4.53 -21.23
CA ASN A 143 4.01 -3.95 -21.60
C ASN A 143 4.65 -3.15 -20.44
N SER A 144 4.18 -3.34 -19.22
CA SER A 144 4.65 -2.61 -18.04
C SER A 144 6.13 -2.90 -17.72
N THR A 145 6.84 -1.87 -17.28
CA THR A 145 8.18 -2.04 -16.69
C THR A 145 8.17 -2.81 -15.37
N TYR A 146 7.01 -2.89 -14.71
CA TYR A 146 6.79 -3.68 -13.48
C TYR A 146 6.47 -5.15 -13.74
N MET A 147 6.33 -5.58 -15.00
CA MET A 147 5.89 -6.94 -15.38
C MET A 147 6.73 -8.04 -14.73
N ALA A 148 8.06 -7.91 -14.72
CA ALA A 148 8.94 -8.89 -14.10
C ALA A 148 8.69 -9.01 -12.59
N GLN A 149 8.46 -7.88 -11.92
CA GLN A 149 8.15 -7.87 -10.48
C GLN A 149 6.77 -8.44 -10.20
N ALA A 150 5.78 -8.11 -11.01
CA ALA A 150 4.41 -8.60 -10.88
C ALA A 150 4.36 -10.13 -11.00
N ASN A 151 5.02 -10.68 -12.01
CA ASN A 151 5.12 -12.14 -12.20
C ASN A 151 5.86 -12.82 -11.03
N ALA A 152 6.93 -12.22 -10.52
CA ALA A 152 7.64 -12.76 -9.36
C ALA A 152 6.73 -12.82 -8.12
N VAL A 153 6.02 -11.72 -7.82
CA VAL A 153 5.09 -11.67 -6.68
C VAL A 153 3.95 -12.69 -6.85
N ALA A 154 3.35 -12.78 -8.06
CA ALA A 154 2.29 -13.76 -8.33
C ALA A 154 2.79 -15.20 -8.16
N LYS A 155 4.02 -15.49 -8.59
CA LYS A 155 4.66 -16.80 -8.39
C LYS A 155 4.84 -17.11 -6.90
N ASP A 156 5.39 -16.18 -6.12
CA ASP A 156 5.64 -16.39 -4.69
C ASP A 156 4.34 -16.65 -3.92
N LEU A 157 3.25 -15.96 -4.29
CA LEU A 157 1.93 -16.19 -3.71
C LEU A 157 1.39 -17.60 -4.06
N ARG A 158 1.55 -18.05 -5.31
CA ARG A 158 1.15 -19.40 -5.74
C ARG A 158 1.95 -20.48 -5.00
N VAL A 159 3.28 -20.32 -4.90
CA VAL A 159 4.14 -21.23 -4.13
C VAL A 159 3.70 -21.32 -2.66
N LYS A 160 3.20 -20.20 -2.09
CA LYS A 160 2.64 -20.21 -0.73
C LYS A 160 1.37 -21.08 -0.62
N LEU A 161 0.47 -21.02 -1.61
CA LEU A 161 -0.73 -21.88 -1.66
C LEU A 161 -0.35 -23.34 -1.86
N GLU A 162 0.56 -23.63 -2.78
CA GLU A 162 1.10 -24.97 -3.00
C GLU A 162 1.69 -25.55 -1.72
N ARG A 163 2.51 -24.77 -1.01
CA ARG A 163 3.05 -25.19 0.28
C ARG A 163 1.96 -25.53 1.29
N LYS A 164 0.90 -24.72 1.37
CA LYS A 164 -0.23 -25.02 2.26
C LYS A 164 -0.89 -26.34 1.89
N ALA A 165 -1.21 -26.54 0.61
CA ALA A 165 -1.83 -27.77 0.12
C ALA A 165 -0.95 -29.00 0.45
N PHE A 166 0.34 -28.90 0.19
CA PHE A 166 1.30 -29.97 0.52
C PHE A 166 1.34 -30.30 2.02
N GLU A 167 1.42 -29.29 2.88
CA GLU A 167 1.49 -29.52 4.34
C GLU A 167 0.17 -30.09 4.88
N VAL A 168 -0.99 -29.74 4.30
CA VAL A 168 -2.27 -30.35 4.63
C VAL A 168 -2.30 -31.82 4.23
N ALA A 169 -1.89 -32.17 3.01
CA ALA A 169 -1.83 -33.54 2.55
C ALA A 169 -0.87 -34.41 3.41
N LYS A 170 0.30 -33.86 3.74
CA LYS A 170 1.27 -34.50 4.64
C LYS A 170 0.70 -34.70 6.06
N GLN A 171 -0.11 -33.79 6.56
CA GLN A 171 -0.76 -33.91 7.86
C GLN A 171 -1.74 -35.10 7.87
N TYR A 172 -2.58 -35.30 6.83
CA TYR A 172 -3.46 -36.46 6.69
C TYR A 172 -2.67 -37.77 6.73
N ASN A 173 -1.56 -37.81 5.99
CA ASN A 173 -0.68 -39.00 6.03
C ASN A 173 -0.10 -39.26 7.44
N THR A 174 0.28 -38.21 8.16
CA THR A 174 0.87 -38.33 9.50
C THR A 174 -0.12 -38.87 10.55
N ILE A 175 -1.41 -38.51 10.43
CA ILE A 175 -2.45 -39.04 11.34
C ILE A 175 -3.02 -40.40 10.92
N GLY A 176 -2.49 -40.99 9.84
CA GLY A 176 -2.88 -42.31 9.35
C GLY A 176 -4.10 -42.34 8.43
N ASP A 177 -4.65 -41.20 8.06
CA ASP A 177 -5.73 -41.12 7.05
C ASP A 177 -5.13 -41.09 5.63
N HIS A 178 -4.66 -42.25 5.19
CA HIS A 178 -3.99 -42.41 3.90
C HIS A 178 -4.92 -42.12 2.72
N ASN A 179 -6.23 -42.38 2.83
CA ASN A 179 -7.19 -42.09 1.76
C ASN A 179 -7.35 -40.56 1.59
N ALA A 180 -7.52 -39.82 2.69
CA ALA A 180 -7.58 -38.36 2.62
C ALA A 180 -6.26 -37.76 2.13
N ALA A 181 -5.13 -38.36 2.52
CA ALA A 181 -3.82 -37.91 2.03
C ALA A 181 -3.69 -38.06 0.52
N LEU A 182 -4.08 -39.21 -0.05
CA LEU A 182 -4.06 -39.44 -1.51
C LEU A 182 -4.91 -38.39 -2.25
N VAL A 183 -6.16 -38.17 -1.81
CA VAL A 183 -7.05 -37.15 -2.41
C VAL A 183 -6.44 -35.77 -2.32
N ALA A 184 -5.85 -35.41 -1.17
CA ALA A 184 -5.22 -34.10 -0.99
C ALA A 184 -3.97 -33.93 -1.86
N PHE A 185 -3.18 -34.97 -2.12
CA PHE A 185 -2.04 -34.92 -3.03
C PHE A 185 -2.46 -34.88 -4.51
N ASP A 186 -3.62 -35.49 -4.88
CA ASP A 186 -4.12 -35.42 -6.24
C ASP A 186 -4.64 -34.00 -6.63
N ILE A 187 -5.00 -33.20 -5.63
CA ILE A 187 -5.43 -31.79 -5.84
C ILE A 187 -4.22 -30.84 -5.91
N PHE A 188 -3.08 -31.27 -5.38
CA PHE A 188 -1.82 -30.52 -5.38
C PHE A 188 -1.13 -30.58 -6.76
#